data_b7f619b8ef4d614f1f8c2881ae09d40b
#
_entry.id   b7f619b8ef4d614f1f8c2881ae09d40b
#
_cell.length_a   1.000
_cell.length_b   1.000
_cell.length_c   1.000
_cell.angle_alpha   90.00
_cell.angle_beta   90.00
_cell.angle_gamma   90.00
#
_symmetry.space_group_name_H-M   'P 1'
#
loop_
_entity.id
_entity.type
_entity.pdbx_description
1 polymer ?
#
loop_
_entity_poly.entity_id
_entity_poly.type
_entity_poly.pdbx_seq_one_letter_code
_entity_poly.pdbx_strand_id
1 'polypeptide(L)'
;MSSIDIVHAHALPAPAARQAIEDVAAKLTERFGVQSNWRGDVLDFSGSGVDGAIELQASAVRVTAKLGFLLSAMKGMVESEIQRVLQEKLG
;
A
#
# COMPACT_ATOMS: atom_id res chain seq x y z
N MET A 1 11.56 -7.88 13.27
CA MET A 1 10.91 -6.99 12.29
C MET A 1 9.83 -7.73 11.54
N SER A 2 8.73 -7.08 11.28
CA SER A 2 7.59 -7.69 10.58
C SER A 2 7.49 -7.17 9.17
N SER A 3 6.97 -8.00 8.27
CA SER A 3 6.71 -7.57 6.90
C SER A 3 5.28 -7.95 6.51
N ILE A 4 4.74 -7.16 5.60
CA ILE A 4 3.39 -7.34 5.05
C ILE A 4 3.55 -7.58 3.56
N ASP A 5 2.79 -8.53 3.04
CA ASP A 5 2.77 -8.84 1.61
C ASP A 5 1.32 -9.18 1.25
N ILE A 6 0.67 -8.26 0.54
CA ILE A 6 -0.74 -8.38 0.19
C ILE A 6 -0.87 -8.32 -1.33
N VAL A 7 -1.59 -9.27 -1.91
CA VAL A 7 -1.94 -9.22 -3.32
C VAL A 7 -3.46 -9.04 -3.39
N HIS A 8 -3.88 -7.99 -4.08
CA HIS A 8 -5.30 -7.67 -4.23
C HIS A 8 -5.65 -7.63 -5.72
N ALA A 9 -6.50 -8.54 -6.15
CA ALA A 9 -6.93 -8.61 -7.53
C ALA A 9 -7.86 -7.42 -7.86
N HIS A 10 -7.77 -6.92 -9.09
CA HIS A 10 -8.66 -5.88 -9.57
C HIS A 10 -8.98 -6.08 -11.05
N ALA A 11 -10.04 -5.43 -11.50
CA ALA A 11 -10.46 -5.46 -12.89
C ALA A 11 -10.43 -4.07 -13.53
N LEU A 12 -9.69 -3.14 -12.96
CA LEU A 12 -9.64 -1.76 -13.46
C LEU A 12 -8.63 -1.65 -14.61
N PRO A 13 -8.91 -0.80 -15.61
CA PRO A 13 -7.89 -0.47 -16.61
C PRO A 13 -6.72 0.27 -15.96
N ALA A 14 -5.55 0.21 -16.60
CA ALA A 14 -4.32 0.73 -16.03
C ALA A 14 -4.42 2.17 -15.51
N PRO A 15 -5.01 3.13 -16.23
CA PRO A 15 -5.11 4.49 -15.70
C PRO A 15 -5.95 4.58 -14.44
N ALA A 16 -7.06 3.84 -14.38
CA ALA A 16 -7.93 3.83 -13.21
C ALA A 16 -7.25 3.14 -12.03
N ALA A 17 -6.53 2.04 -12.29
CA ALA A 17 -5.79 1.34 -11.26
C ALA A 17 -4.68 2.23 -10.69
N ARG A 18 -3.99 2.97 -11.54
CA ARG A 18 -2.94 3.89 -11.11
C ARG A 18 -3.50 4.99 -10.20
N GLN A 19 -4.65 5.54 -10.58
CA GLN A 19 -5.32 6.55 -9.75
C GLN A 19 -5.75 5.96 -8.41
N ALA A 20 -6.26 4.73 -8.42
CA ALA A 20 -6.66 4.05 -7.19
C ALA A 20 -5.45 3.85 -6.25
N ILE A 21 -4.30 3.50 -6.81
CA ILE A 21 -3.07 3.37 -6.01
C ILE A 21 -2.66 4.70 -5.41
N GLU A 22 -2.79 5.79 -6.14
CA GLU A 22 -2.51 7.13 -5.60
C GLU A 22 -3.45 7.45 -4.44
N ASP A 23 -4.71 7.05 -4.55
CA ASP A 23 -5.68 7.25 -3.47
C ASP A 23 -5.32 6.40 -2.24
N VAL A 24 -4.87 5.16 -2.47
CA VAL A 24 -4.38 4.30 -1.38
C VAL A 24 -3.19 4.96 -0.69
N ALA A 25 -2.23 5.45 -1.48
CA ALA A 25 -1.05 6.11 -0.93
C ALA A 25 -1.42 7.35 -0.12
N ALA A 26 -2.40 8.12 -0.58
CA ALA A 26 -2.88 9.29 0.15
C ALA A 26 -3.47 8.91 1.51
N LYS A 27 -4.21 7.80 1.55
CA LYS A 27 -4.75 7.30 2.81
C LYS A 27 -3.66 6.82 3.75
N LEU A 28 -2.64 6.16 3.22
CA LEU A 28 -1.51 5.73 4.04
C LEU A 28 -0.72 6.93 4.58
N THR A 29 -0.58 7.97 3.77
CA THR A 29 0.04 9.21 4.22
C THR A 29 -0.74 9.82 5.37
N GLU A 30 -2.06 9.85 5.24
CA GLU A 30 -2.94 10.39 6.26
C GLU A 30 -2.89 9.59 7.56
N ARG A 31 -2.83 8.25 7.45
CA ARG A 31 -2.89 7.36 8.61
C ARG A 31 -1.53 7.14 9.27
N PHE A 32 -0.48 7.04 8.49
CA PHE A 32 0.84 6.62 8.99
C PHE A 32 1.95 7.65 8.74
N GLY A 33 1.62 8.78 8.09
CA GLY A 33 2.61 9.82 7.86
C GLY A 33 3.69 9.45 6.85
N VAL A 34 3.40 8.53 5.92
CA VAL A 34 4.37 8.13 4.92
C VAL A 34 4.42 9.12 3.77
N GLN A 35 5.55 9.14 3.06
CA GLN A 35 5.70 9.87 1.81
C GLN A 35 5.82 8.86 0.68
N SER A 36 5.37 9.22 -0.50
CA SER A 36 5.34 8.29 -1.62
C SER A 36 5.86 8.91 -2.91
N ASN A 37 6.46 8.06 -3.75
CA ASN A 37 6.98 8.44 -5.06
C ASN A 37 6.80 7.30 -6.04
N TRP A 38 6.42 7.63 -7.28
CA TRP A 38 6.36 6.65 -8.34
C TRP A 38 7.74 6.33 -8.89
N ARG A 39 7.96 5.05 -9.18
CA ARG A 39 9.14 4.55 -9.85
C ARG A 39 8.65 3.54 -10.90
N GLY A 40 8.34 4.03 -12.10
CA GLY A 40 7.67 3.22 -13.12
C GLY A 40 6.27 2.85 -12.66
N ASP A 41 5.98 1.56 -12.57
CA ASP A 41 4.70 1.05 -12.12
C ASP A 41 4.69 0.70 -10.62
N VAL A 42 5.67 1.17 -9.90
CA VAL A 42 5.79 0.93 -8.46
C VAL A 42 5.72 2.26 -7.73
N LEU A 43 4.85 2.35 -6.76
CA LEU A 43 4.77 3.50 -5.87
C LEU A 43 5.47 3.13 -4.58
N ASP A 44 6.68 3.68 -4.40
CA ASP A 44 7.43 3.46 -3.16
C ASP A 44 6.89 4.39 -2.09
N PHE A 45 6.77 3.88 -0.86
CA PHE A 45 6.38 4.73 0.27
C PHE A 45 7.28 4.45 1.47
N SER A 46 7.53 5.49 2.24
CA SER A 46 8.35 5.38 3.43
C SER A 46 7.94 6.41 4.46
N GLY A 47 8.13 6.06 5.71
CA GLY A 47 7.83 6.95 6.81
C GLY A 47 8.46 6.44 8.09
N SER A 48 8.11 7.08 9.19
CA SER A 48 8.63 6.70 10.49
C SER A 48 8.09 5.33 10.88
N GLY A 49 8.92 4.31 10.77
CA GLY A 49 8.55 2.96 11.18
C GLY A 49 7.92 2.09 10.09
N VAL A 50 7.79 2.58 8.85
CA VAL A 50 7.26 1.76 7.76
C VAL A 50 7.92 2.13 6.44
N ASP A 51 8.32 1.11 5.70
CA ASP A 51 8.86 1.26 4.33
C ASP A 51 8.23 0.19 3.46
N GLY A 52 7.82 0.57 2.27
CA GLY A 52 7.21 -0.41 1.39
C GLY A 52 6.98 0.10 -0.02
N ALA A 53 6.21 -0.67 -0.76
CA ALA A 53 5.90 -0.37 -2.14
C ALA A 53 4.55 -0.94 -2.53
N ILE A 54 3.91 -0.28 -3.49
CA ILE A 54 2.68 -0.74 -4.11
C ILE A 54 3.00 -0.96 -5.58
N GLU A 55 2.96 -2.21 -6.02
CA GLU A 55 3.28 -2.56 -7.40
C GLU A 55 2.01 -2.73 -8.22
N LEU A 56 1.91 -1.97 -9.30
CA LEU A 56 0.78 -2.06 -10.22
C LEU A 56 1.02 -3.20 -11.22
N GLN A 57 0.17 -4.21 -11.18
CA GLN A 57 0.18 -5.33 -12.11
C GLN A 57 -1.08 -5.28 -12.98
N ALA A 58 -1.10 -6.04 -14.08
CA ALA A 58 -2.21 -6.01 -15.03
C ALA A 58 -3.57 -6.30 -14.39
N SER A 59 -3.64 -7.27 -13.49
CA SER A 59 -4.90 -7.69 -12.89
C SER A 59 -4.86 -7.75 -11.37
N ALA A 60 -3.81 -7.16 -10.78
CA ALA A 60 -3.64 -7.18 -9.33
C ALA A 60 -2.76 -6.00 -8.89
N VAL A 61 -2.80 -5.73 -7.62
CA VAL A 61 -1.90 -4.78 -6.96
C VAL A 61 -1.22 -5.53 -5.83
N ARG A 62 0.09 -5.44 -5.76
CA ARG A 62 0.84 -6.07 -4.68
C ARG A 62 1.39 -5.00 -3.75
N VAL A 63 1.07 -5.11 -2.48
CA VAL A 63 1.57 -4.20 -1.45
C VAL A 63 2.55 -4.96 -0.58
N THR A 64 3.76 -4.44 -0.48
CA THR A 64 4.76 -4.98 0.43
C THR A 64 5.18 -3.87 1.39
N ALA A 65 5.42 -4.21 2.63
CA ALA A 65 5.85 -3.24 3.63
C ALA A 65 6.70 -3.92 4.70
N LYS A 66 7.69 -3.18 5.19
CA LYS A 66 8.49 -3.60 6.32
C LYS A 66 8.15 -2.68 7.48
N LEU A 67 7.82 -3.27 8.62
CA LEU A 67 7.46 -2.53 9.81
C LEU A 67 8.62 -2.49 10.79
N GLY A 68 8.91 -1.30 11.29
CA GLY A 68 9.90 -1.10 12.32
C GLY A 68 9.39 -1.62 13.66
N PHE A 69 10.20 -1.44 14.68
CA PHE A 69 9.97 -2.02 16.00
C PHE A 69 8.58 -1.70 16.57
N LEU A 70 8.18 -0.43 16.53
CA LEU A 70 6.91 -0.02 17.13
C LEU A 70 5.70 -0.53 16.35
N LEU A 71 5.75 -0.43 15.03
CA LEU A 71 4.62 -0.87 14.20
C LEU A 71 4.53 -2.37 14.08
N SER A 72 5.60 -3.09 14.33
CA SER A 72 5.55 -4.55 14.35
C SER A 72 4.55 -5.09 15.36
N ALA A 73 4.40 -4.42 16.49
CA ALA A 73 3.43 -4.81 17.51
C ALA A 73 2.00 -4.62 17.02
N MET A 74 1.80 -3.78 16.00
CA MET A 74 0.47 -3.49 15.45
C MET A 74 0.30 -4.01 14.03
N LYS A 75 1.08 -5.03 13.67
CA LYS A 75 1.08 -5.57 12.31
C LYS A 75 -0.32 -5.92 11.81
N GLY A 76 -1.11 -6.60 12.64
CA GLY A 76 -2.47 -6.99 12.27
C GLY A 76 -3.36 -5.79 11.95
N MET A 77 -3.25 -4.73 12.74
CA MET A 77 -4.01 -3.51 12.51
C MET A 77 -3.57 -2.82 11.22
N VAL A 78 -2.25 -2.71 11.01
CA VAL A 78 -1.71 -2.07 9.81
C VAL A 78 -2.13 -2.84 8.56
N GLU A 79 -2.01 -4.16 8.60
CA GLU A 79 -2.40 -5.02 7.49
C GLU A 79 -3.90 -4.90 7.18
N SER A 80 -4.74 -4.93 8.21
CA SER A 80 -6.18 -4.78 8.05
C SER A 80 -6.55 -3.42 7.45
N GLU A 81 -5.88 -2.37 7.88
CA GLU A 81 -6.12 -1.02 7.37
C GLU A 81 -5.76 -0.92 5.89
N ILE A 82 -4.61 -1.49 5.51
CA ILE A 82 -4.19 -1.50 4.10
C ILE A 82 -5.20 -2.29 3.26
N GLN A 83 -5.62 -3.47 3.73
CA GLN A 83 -6.59 -4.28 3.01
C GLN A 83 -7.92 -3.55 2.85
N ARG A 84 -8.37 -2.86 3.89
CA ARG A 84 -9.62 -2.11 3.83
C ARG A 84 -9.54 -0.99 2.79
N VAL A 85 -8.44 -0.26 2.76
CA VAL A 85 -8.28 0.82 1.79
C VAL A 85 -8.18 0.27 0.36
N LEU A 86 -7.49 -0.84 0.16
CA LEU A 86 -7.43 -1.50 -1.14
C LEU A 86 -8.83 -1.91 -1.60
N GLN A 87 -9.63 -2.48 -0.70
CA GLN A 87 -11.00 -2.88 -1.01
C GLN A 87 -11.84 -1.68 -1.40
N GLU A 88 -11.72 -0.56 -0.70
CA GLU A 88 -12.46 0.65 -0.99
C GLU A 88 -12.11 1.24 -2.35
N LYS A 89 -10.82 1.22 -2.72
CA LYS A 89 -10.35 1.92 -3.91
C LYS A 89 -10.30 1.05 -5.16
N LEU A 90 -10.11 -0.24 -4.99
CA LEU A 90 -9.98 -1.17 -6.11
C LEU A 90 -11.19 -2.10 -6.29
N GLY A 91 -11.98 -2.21 -5.27
CA GLY A 91 -13.17 -3.09 -5.30
C GLY A 91 -12.92 -4.54 -4.92
#